data_fef8310cdcbf962306ed9e0416f771a1
#
_entry.id   fef8310cdcbf962306ed9e0416f771a1
#
_cell.length_a   1.000
_cell.length_b   1.000
_cell.length_c   1.000
_cell.angle_alpha   90.00
_cell.angle_beta   90.00
_cell.angle_gamma   90.00
#
_symmetry.space_group_name_H-M   'P 1'
#
loop_
_entity.id
_entity.type
_entity.pdbx_description
1 polymer ?
#
loop_
_entity_poly.entity_id
_entity_poly.type
_entity_poly.pdbx_seq_one_letter_code
_entity_poly.pdbx_strand_id
1 'polypeptide(L)'
;MALLRMENAARTVDDFEEVGKKWDTREESAARKQRRYGFYTNEEVSDWLSKAERWFEFLDMIFCNPQEFPVLIEDVDIYKLVAAIRPKPKDILFLSAIRLQKPKQIAEIKKKTDRAIRKMKTIMIDNLQNDLCERLLVRIGKNGAITPNQRRLLEEYLLDEYEKFVGKRGKKYAP
;
A
#
# COMPACT_ATOMS: atom_id res chain seq x y z
N MET A 1 21.54 -7.52 24.28
CA MET A 1 21.05 -7.95 25.60
C MET A 1 21.92 -9.04 26.24
N ALA A 2 22.39 -10.09 25.53
CA ALA A 2 23.23 -11.14 26.10
C ALA A 2 24.61 -10.65 26.58
N LEU A 3 25.31 -9.84 25.77
CA LEU A 3 26.62 -9.26 26.06
C LEU A 3 26.61 -8.38 27.32
N LEU A 4 25.63 -7.49 27.46
CA LEU A 4 25.44 -6.67 28.67
C LEU A 4 25.20 -7.48 29.93
N ARG A 5 24.52 -8.66 29.82
CA ARG A 5 24.34 -9.58 30.95
C ARG A 5 25.65 -10.24 31.35
N MET A 6 26.51 -10.59 30.38
CA MET A 6 27.83 -11.17 30.65
C MET A 6 28.75 -10.14 31.26
N GLU A 7 28.78 -8.91 30.78
CA GLU A 7 29.53 -7.79 31.33
C GLU A 7 29.13 -7.53 32.78
N ASN A 8 27.83 -7.48 33.08
CA ASN A 8 27.32 -7.30 34.44
C ASN A 8 27.59 -8.51 35.36
N ALA A 9 27.82 -9.68 34.82
CA ALA A 9 28.08 -10.92 35.54
C ALA A 9 29.61 -11.16 35.76
N ALA A 10 30.49 -10.51 34.98
CA ALA A 10 31.92 -10.65 35.04
C ALA A 10 32.45 -10.24 36.42
N ARG A 11 33.28 -11.10 37.04
CA ARG A 11 33.87 -10.90 38.39
C ARG A 11 35.36 -11.18 38.41
N THR A 12 35.89 -11.94 37.45
CA THR A 12 37.28 -12.32 37.34
C THR A 12 37.93 -11.68 36.12
N VAL A 13 39.28 -11.63 36.11
CA VAL A 13 40.02 -11.12 34.95
C VAL A 13 39.68 -11.92 33.69
N ASP A 14 39.55 -13.25 33.81
CA ASP A 14 39.23 -14.15 32.70
C ASP A 14 37.84 -13.87 32.16
N ASP A 15 36.85 -13.57 33.04
CA ASP A 15 35.51 -13.16 32.62
C ASP A 15 35.54 -11.87 31.79
N PHE A 16 36.33 -10.88 32.19
CA PHE A 16 36.48 -9.63 31.46
C PHE A 16 37.19 -9.83 30.12
N GLU A 17 38.19 -10.71 30.05
CA GLU A 17 38.84 -11.06 28.79
C GLU A 17 37.87 -11.75 27.84
N GLU A 18 37.03 -12.64 28.34
CA GLU A 18 35.99 -13.30 27.50
C GLU A 18 34.94 -12.30 26.98
N VAL A 19 34.51 -11.38 27.81
CA VAL A 19 33.62 -10.27 27.41
C VAL A 19 34.30 -9.41 26.36
N GLY A 20 35.58 -9.04 26.56
CA GLY A 20 36.39 -8.28 25.60
C GLY A 20 36.44 -8.95 24.24
N LYS A 21 36.82 -10.24 24.17
CA LYS A 21 36.83 -11.03 22.92
C LYS A 21 35.51 -11.04 22.21
N LYS A 22 34.37 -11.08 22.93
CA LYS A 22 33.04 -11.03 22.32
C LYS A 22 32.68 -9.65 21.80
N TRP A 23 33.12 -8.58 22.45
CA TRP A 23 32.99 -7.21 21.95
C TRP A 23 33.79 -7.02 20.67
N ASP A 24 35.07 -7.44 20.65
CA ASP A 24 35.94 -7.37 19.48
C ASP A 24 35.36 -8.12 18.28
N THR A 25 34.83 -9.33 18.51
CA THR A 25 34.16 -10.11 17.47
C THR A 25 32.93 -9.40 16.92
N ARG A 26 32.17 -8.71 17.78
CA ARG A 26 30.99 -7.93 17.39
C ARG A 26 31.38 -6.70 16.59
N GLU A 27 32.42 -5.98 17.02
CA GLU A 27 32.94 -4.81 16.32
C GLU A 27 33.53 -5.19 14.96
N GLU A 28 34.31 -6.29 14.87
CA GLU A 28 34.78 -6.81 13.60
C GLU A 28 33.65 -7.23 12.65
N SER A 29 32.59 -7.83 13.22
CA SER A 29 31.41 -8.20 12.44
C SER A 29 30.65 -6.98 11.94
N ALA A 30 30.55 -5.95 12.74
CA ALA A 30 29.97 -4.65 12.37
C ALA A 30 30.83 -3.96 11.30
N ALA A 31 32.17 -3.94 11.47
CA ALA A 31 33.11 -3.40 10.51
C ALA A 31 33.10 -4.18 9.18
N ARG A 32 32.94 -5.52 9.21
CA ARG A 32 32.76 -6.34 7.98
C ARG A 32 31.44 -6.04 7.29
N LYS A 33 30.37 -5.83 8.04
CA LYS A 33 29.10 -5.39 7.49
C LYS A 33 29.19 -4.00 6.85
N GLN A 34 29.81 -3.05 7.54
CA GLN A 34 30.06 -1.72 6.99
C GLN A 34 30.90 -1.75 5.71
N ARG A 35 31.97 -2.60 5.66
CA ARG A 35 32.75 -2.79 4.43
C ARG A 35 31.98 -3.46 3.30
N ARG A 36 31.07 -4.38 3.58
CA ARG A 36 30.21 -5.04 2.57
C ARG A 36 29.13 -4.11 2.02
N TYR A 37 28.58 -3.24 2.86
CA TYR A 37 27.53 -2.31 2.46
C TYR A 37 28.06 -0.93 2.04
N GLY A 38 29.38 -0.78 1.95
CA GLY A 38 30.07 0.45 1.57
C GLY A 38 30.10 1.47 2.69
N PHE A 39 31.26 2.07 2.93
CA PHE A 39 31.33 3.37 3.60
C PHE A 39 30.78 4.37 2.59
N TYR A 40 29.60 4.90 2.85
CA TYR A 40 29.18 6.07 2.12
C TYR A 40 30.16 7.20 2.44
N THR A 41 30.77 7.77 1.43
CA THR A 41 31.52 9.00 1.56
C THR A 41 30.58 10.10 2.08
N ASN A 42 31.09 11.18 2.65
CA ASN A 42 30.25 12.29 3.08
C ASN A 42 29.36 12.81 1.92
N GLU A 43 29.85 12.72 0.69
CA GLU A 43 29.11 13.07 -0.52
C GLU A 43 27.98 12.08 -0.81
N GLU A 44 28.24 10.77 -0.67
CA GLU A 44 27.22 9.72 -0.83
C GLU A 44 26.14 9.81 0.27
N VAL A 45 26.52 10.11 1.53
CA VAL A 45 25.58 10.34 2.62
C VAL A 45 24.75 11.59 2.34
N SER A 46 25.35 12.67 1.84
CA SER A 46 24.66 13.89 1.46
C SER A 46 23.70 13.65 0.29
N ASP A 47 24.11 12.89 -0.73
CA ASP A 47 23.25 12.51 -1.85
C ASP A 47 22.09 11.60 -1.40
N TRP A 48 22.36 10.65 -0.51
CA TRP A 48 21.33 9.78 0.06
C TRP A 48 20.33 10.59 0.89
N LEU A 49 20.79 11.52 1.75
CA LEU A 49 19.92 12.40 2.53
C LEU A 49 19.06 13.27 1.62
N SER A 50 19.65 13.87 0.58
CA SER A 50 18.89 14.69 -0.36
C SER A 50 17.87 13.87 -1.18
N LYS A 51 18.15 12.61 -1.45
CA LYS A 51 17.19 11.67 -2.05
C LYS A 51 16.09 11.27 -1.06
N ALA A 52 16.45 11.06 0.21
CA ALA A 52 15.50 10.75 1.27
C ALA A 52 14.56 11.93 1.54
N GLU A 53 15.09 13.16 1.62
CA GLU A 53 14.29 14.38 1.76
C GLU A 53 13.29 14.53 0.61
N ARG A 54 13.74 14.41 -0.64
CA ARG A 54 12.86 14.43 -1.81
C ARG A 54 11.81 13.32 -1.79
N TRP A 55 12.17 12.15 -1.27
CA TRP A 55 11.22 11.05 -1.11
C TRP A 55 10.17 11.35 -0.03
N PHE A 56 10.58 11.95 1.09
CA PHE A 56 9.66 12.39 2.13
C PHE A 56 8.73 13.50 1.65
N GLU A 57 9.25 14.50 0.92
CA GLU A 57 8.44 15.54 0.28
C GLU A 57 7.43 14.95 -0.70
N PHE A 58 7.86 13.99 -1.51
CA PHE A 58 6.99 13.27 -2.45
C PHE A 58 5.89 12.48 -1.72
N LEU A 59 6.24 11.75 -0.67
CA LEU A 59 5.27 11.04 0.15
C LEU A 59 4.30 12.00 0.84
N ASP A 60 4.78 13.10 1.40
CA ASP A 60 3.94 14.10 2.05
C ASP A 60 2.96 14.72 1.04
N MET A 61 3.44 15.09 -0.14
CA MET A 61 2.59 15.58 -1.23
C MET A 61 1.48 14.58 -1.57
N ILE A 62 1.81 13.29 -1.73
CA ILE A 62 0.83 12.24 -2.06
C ILE A 62 -0.13 12.01 -0.90
N PHE A 63 0.39 11.93 0.34
CA PHE A 63 -0.44 11.70 1.53
C PHE A 63 -1.29 12.90 1.93
N CYS A 64 -0.94 14.10 1.49
CA CYS A 64 -1.70 15.32 1.77
C CYS A 64 -2.61 15.75 0.61
N ASN A 65 -2.33 15.32 -0.62
CA ASN A 65 -3.08 15.74 -1.81
C ASN A 65 -3.94 14.60 -2.40
N PRO A 66 -5.29 14.68 -2.29
CA PRO A 66 -6.17 13.68 -2.88
C PRO A 66 -6.08 13.56 -4.41
N GLN A 67 -5.51 14.53 -5.09
CA GLN A 67 -5.40 14.50 -6.55
C GLN A 67 -4.18 13.70 -7.01
N GLU A 68 -3.13 13.64 -6.18
CA GLU A 68 -1.85 13.00 -6.50
C GLU A 68 -1.77 11.53 -6.08
N PHE A 69 -2.61 11.07 -5.15
CA PHE A 69 -2.53 9.70 -4.66
C PHE A 69 -2.64 8.60 -5.74
N PRO A 70 -3.29 8.82 -6.92
CA PRO A 70 -3.29 7.79 -7.96
C PRO A 70 -1.89 7.34 -8.38
N VAL A 71 -0.86 8.20 -8.25
CA VAL A 71 0.55 7.87 -8.57
C VAL A 71 1.07 6.67 -7.77
N LEU A 72 0.47 6.35 -6.61
CA LEU A 72 0.79 5.16 -5.82
C LEU A 72 0.28 3.84 -6.44
N ILE A 73 -0.53 3.91 -7.49
CA ILE A 73 -1.17 2.74 -8.08
C ILE A 73 -0.26 2.20 -9.18
N GLU A 74 0.31 1.02 -8.96
CA GLU A 74 1.20 0.35 -9.92
C GLU A 74 0.47 -0.17 -11.16
N ASP A 75 -0.79 -0.61 -11.01
CA ASP A 75 -1.59 -1.08 -12.13
C ASP A 75 -2.06 0.08 -13.00
N VAL A 76 -1.59 0.11 -14.25
CA VAL A 76 -1.83 1.20 -15.21
C VAL A 76 -3.32 1.39 -15.52
N ASP A 77 -4.10 0.32 -15.53
CA ASP A 77 -5.54 0.40 -15.81
C ASP A 77 -6.28 0.99 -14.62
N ILE A 78 -5.96 0.53 -13.41
CA ILE A 78 -6.53 1.09 -12.18
C ILE A 78 -6.09 2.54 -12.01
N TYR A 79 -4.81 2.86 -12.25
CA TYR A 79 -4.30 4.23 -12.25
C TYR A 79 -5.14 5.16 -13.13
N LYS A 80 -5.35 4.78 -14.40
CA LYS A 80 -6.12 5.59 -15.36
C LYS A 80 -7.56 5.79 -14.92
N LEU A 81 -8.18 4.76 -14.35
CA LEU A 81 -9.55 4.85 -13.85
C LEU A 81 -9.66 5.77 -12.64
N VAL A 82 -8.76 5.60 -11.66
CA VAL A 82 -8.76 6.42 -10.45
C VAL A 82 -8.36 7.87 -10.76
N ALA A 83 -7.40 8.10 -11.67
CA ALA A 83 -7.02 9.43 -12.12
C ALA A 83 -8.19 10.17 -12.77
N ALA A 84 -9.05 9.48 -13.50
CA ALA A 84 -10.22 10.05 -14.17
C ALA A 84 -11.41 10.36 -13.23
N ILE A 85 -11.39 9.89 -11.98
CA ILE A 85 -12.45 10.20 -11.02
C ILE A 85 -12.53 11.71 -10.75
N ARG A 86 -13.75 12.23 -10.68
CA ARG A 86 -13.99 13.63 -10.32
C ARG A 86 -13.40 13.98 -8.94
N PRO A 87 -12.98 15.22 -8.67
CA PRO A 87 -12.30 15.60 -7.44
C PRO A 87 -13.05 15.21 -6.16
N LYS A 88 -14.36 15.50 -6.05
CA LYS A 88 -15.15 15.23 -4.82
C LYS A 88 -15.23 13.73 -4.46
N PRO A 89 -15.57 12.80 -5.36
CA PRO A 89 -15.49 11.36 -5.09
C PRO A 89 -14.06 10.90 -4.82
N LYS A 90 -13.07 11.42 -5.54
CA LYS A 90 -11.64 11.10 -5.36
C LYS A 90 -11.17 11.42 -3.93
N ASP A 91 -11.59 12.54 -3.36
CA ASP A 91 -11.33 12.89 -1.96
C ASP A 91 -11.85 11.84 -0.99
N ILE A 92 -13.07 11.31 -1.22
CA ILE A 92 -13.67 10.28 -0.37
C ILE A 92 -12.87 8.97 -0.47
N LEU A 93 -12.44 8.60 -1.68
CA LEU A 93 -11.58 7.45 -1.90
C LEU A 93 -10.26 7.60 -1.17
N PHE A 94 -9.60 8.75 -1.34
CA PHE A 94 -8.36 9.10 -0.65
C PHE A 94 -8.50 8.99 0.88
N LEU A 95 -9.50 9.64 1.47
CA LEU A 95 -9.73 9.60 2.91
C LEU A 95 -9.99 8.17 3.41
N SER A 96 -10.67 7.34 2.64
CA SER A 96 -10.99 5.97 3.05
C SER A 96 -9.87 4.97 2.80
N ALA A 97 -9.11 5.09 1.71
CA ALA A 97 -8.09 4.11 1.30
C ALA A 97 -6.69 4.47 1.80
N ILE A 98 -6.32 5.76 1.74
CA ILE A 98 -4.98 6.22 2.13
C ILE A 98 -4.96 6.66 3.60
N ARG A 99 -5.94 7.47 4.02
CA ARG A 99 -6.05 7.96 5.40
C ARG A 99 -6.75 6.98 6.33
N LEU A 100 -7.26 5.87 5.83
CA LEU A 100 -7.95 4.79 6.55
C LEU A 100 -9.09 5.30 7.47
N GLN A 101 -9.71 6.42 7.10
CA GLN A 101 -10.76 7.03 7.90
C GLN A 101 -12.08 6.26 7.77
N LYS A 102 -12.78 6.14 8.90
CA LYS A 102 -14.10 5.52 8.93
C LYS A 102 -15.15 6.45 8.27
N PRO A 103 -16.22 5.90 7.68
CA PRO A 103 -17.25 6.69 7.00
C PRO A 103 -17.82 7.82 7.86
N LYS A 104 -17.95 7.62 9.17
CA LYS A 104 -18.41 8.66 10.12
C LYS A 104 -17.46 9.86 10.18
N GLN A 105 -16.15 9.61 10.24
CA GLN A 105 -15.12 10.66 10.25
C GLN A 105 -15.11 11.44 8.93
N ILE A 106 -15.22 10.71 7.80
CA ILE A 106 -15.32 11.34 6.47
C ILE A 106 -16.57 12.20 6.36
N ALA A 107 -17.69 11.74 6.94
CA ALA A 107 -18.94 12.47 6.98
C ALA A 107 -18.82 13.81 7.72
N GLU A 108 -18.14 13.83 8.85
CA GLU A 108 -17.83 15.04 9.63
C GLU A 108 -16.97 16.02 8.80
N ILE A 109 -15.87 15.54 8.21
CA ILE A 109 -14.97 16.35 7.38
C ILE A 109 -15.69 16.95 6.16
N LYS A 110 -16.51 16.13 5.48
CA LYS A 110 -17.19 16.55 4.25
C LYS A 110 -18.56 17.18 4.50
N LYS A 111 -18.97 17.36 5.76
CA LYS A 111 -20.28 17.90 6.19
C LYS A 111 -21.44 17.17 5.50
N LYS A 112 -21.40 15.85 5.53
CA LYS A 112 -22.39 14.93 4.95
C LYS A 112 -22.87 13.92 5.99
N THR A 113 -23.91 13.16 5.68
CA THR A 113 -24.34 12.04 6.53
C THR A 113 -23.46 10.80 6.26
N ASP A 114 -23.24 9.96 7.29
CA ASP A 114 -22.53 8.69 7.18
C ASP A 114 -23.15 7.79 6.08
N ARG A 115 -24.48 7.73 6.02
CA ARG A 115 -25.21 6.99 4.98
C ARG A 115 -24.85 7.49 3.56
N ALA A 116 -24.76 8.80 3.37
CA ALA A 116 -24.39 9.39 2.09
C ALA A 116 -22.95 9.03 1.69
N ILE A 117 -22.00 9.07 2.63
CA ILE A 117 -20.61 8.69 2.39
C ILE A 117 -20.52 7.21 2.02
N ARG A 118 -21.17 6.31 2.76
CA ARG A 118 -21.19 4.87 2.44
C ARG A 118 -21.75 4.63 1.04
N LYS A 119 -22.90 5.22 0.72
CA LYS A 119 -23.52 5.10 -0.59
C LYS A 119 -22.58 5.61 -1.71
N MET A 120 -21.97 6.77 -1.54
CA MET A 120 -21.02 7.32 -2.52
C MET A 120 -19.81 6.41 -2.70
N LYS A 121 -19.27 5.86 -1.61
CA LYS A 121 -18.14 4.92 -1.66
C LYS A 121 -18.52 3.64 -2.42
N THR A 122 -19.64 3.02 -2.09
CA THR A 122 -20.12 1.81 -2.78
C THR A 122 -20.29 2.05 -4.27
N ILE A 123 -21.06 3.08 -4.67
CA ILE A 123 -21.30 3.40 -6.09
C ILE A 123 -19.97 3.66 -6.82
N MET A 124 -19.02 4.33 -6.18
CA MET A 124 -17.72 4.62 -6.80
C MET A 124 -16.90 3.35 -7.01
N ILE A 125 -16.87 2.44 -6.02
CA ILE A 125 -16.15 1.18 -6.12
C ILE A 125 -16.80 0.29 -7.19
N ASP A 126 -18.12 0.18 -7.18
CA ASP A 126 -18.87 -0.60 -8.18
C ASP A 126 -18.59 -0.08 -9.60
N ASN A 127 -18.61 1.23 -9.81
CA ASN A 127 -18.27 1.82 -11.11
C ASN A 127 -16.83 1.51 -11.53
N LEU A 128 -15.87 1.65 -10.61
CA LEU A 128 -14.45 1.32 -10.90
C LEU A 128 -14.27 -0.16 -11.27
N GLN A 129 -14.95 -1.06 -10.55
CA GLN A 129 -14.91 -2.50 -10.85
C GLN A 129 -15.52 -2.79 -12.24
N ASN A 130 -16.69 -2.23 -12.53
CA ASN A 130 -17.35 -2.40 -13.81
C ASN A 130 -16.47 -1.89 -14.97
N ASP A 131 -15.98 -0.65 -14.87
CA ASP A 131 -15.13 -0.04 -15.89
C ASP A 131 -13.82 -0.84 -16.10
N LEU A 132 -13.23 -1.36 -15.01
CA LEU A 132 -12.03 -2.19 -15.08
C LEU A 132 -12.34 -3.53 -15.78
N CYS A 133 -13.41 -4.21 -15.37
CA CYS A 133 -13.79 -5.49 -15.94
C CYS A 133 -14.14 -5.36 -17.43
N GLU A 134 -14.86 -4.32 -17.85
CA GLU A 134 -15.12 -4.04 -19.26
C GLU A 134 -13.83 -3.86 -20.07
N ARG A 135 -12.86 -3.09 -19.54
CA ARG A 135 -11.56 -2.92 -20.20
C ARG A 135 -10.79 -4.23 -20.32
N LEU A 136 -10.81 -5.06 -19.27
CA LEU A 136 -10.13 -6.35 -19.28
C LEU A 136 -10.78 -7.31 -20.28
N LEU A 137 -12.10 -7.37 -20.35
CA LEU A 137 -12.82 -8.17 -21.33
C LEU A 137 -12.50 -7.76 -22.77
N VAL A 138 -12.49 -6.46 -23.05
CA VAL A 138 -12.08 -5.94 -24.38
C VAL A 138 -10.63 -6.31 -24.70
N ARG A 139 -9.72 -6.26 -23.70
CA ARG A 139 -8.31 -6.66 -23.88
C ARG A 139 -8.18 -8.14 -24.21
N ILE A 140 -8.89 -9.02 -23.47
CA ILE A 140 -8.90 -10.47 -23.73
C ILE A 140 -9.45 -10.76 -25.12
N GLY A 141 -10.55 -10.10 -25.51
CA GLY A 141 -11.13 -10.24 -26.85
C GLY A 141 -10.18 -9.85 -27.99
N LYS A 142 -9.17 -9.03 -27.71
CA LYS A 142 -8.07 -8.65 -28.62
C LYS A 142 -6.80 -9.49 -28.44
N ASN A 143 -6.86 -10.62 -27.75
CA ASN A 143 -5.73 -11.48 -27.40
C ASN A 143 -4.65 -10.75 -26.58
N GLY A 144 -5.01 -9.69 -25.83
CA GLY A 144 -4.10 -8.99 -24.93
C GLY A 144 -3.90 -9.73 -23.62
N ALA A 145 -2.68 -9.63 -23.07
CA ALA A 145 -2.37 -10.24 -21.79
C ALA A 145 -2.99 -9.45 -20.61
N ILE A 146 -3.40 -10.17 -19.58
CA ILE A 146 -3.85 -9.63 -18.31
C ILE A 146 -3.00 -10.23 -17.18
N THR A 147 -2.81 -9.46 -16.10
CA THR A 147 -2.07 -9.92 -14.94
C THR A 147 -2.85 -10.97 -14.14
N PRO A 148 -2.20 -11.83 -13.33
CA PRO A 148 -2.89 -12.80 -12.46
C PRO A 148 -3.91 -12.13 -11.52
N ASN A 149 -3.58 -10.96 -10.96
CA ASN A 149 -4.49 -10.20 -10.10
C ASN A 149 -5.72 -9.67 -10.86
N GLN A 150 -5.51 -9.16 -12.07
CA GLN A 150 -6.62 -8.73 -12.95
C GLN A 150 -7.53 -9.89 -13.32
N ARG A 151 -6.95 -11.08 -13.59
CA ARG A 151 -7.71 -12.30 -13.89
C ARG A 151 -8.60 -12.70 -12.72
N ARG A 152 -8.03 -12.78 -11.52
CA ARG A 152 -8.78 -13.12 -10.31
C ARG A 152 -9.94 -12.15 -10.05
N LEU A 153 -9.70 -10.86 -10.17
CA LEU A 153 -10.73 -9.83 -9.99
C LEU A 153 -11.84 -9.98 -11.03
N LEU A 154 -11.50 -10.29 -12.29
CA LEU A 154 -12.48 -10.52 -13.34
C LEU A 154 -13.32 -11.78 -13.09
N GLU A 155 -12.70 -12.87 -12.61
CA GLU A 155 -13.39 -14.11 -12.25
C GLU A 155 -14.41 -13.87 -11.13
N GLU A 156 -14.00 -13.19 -10.06
CA GLU A 156 -14.88 -12.81 -8.94
C GLU A 156 -16.06 -11.95 -9.43
N TYR A 157 -15.81 -10.95 -10.27
CA TYR A 157 -16.84 -10.08 -10.84
C TYR A 157 -17.85 -10.85 -11.71
N LEU A 158 -17.37 -11.75 -12.56
CA LEU A 158 -18.24 -12.53 -13.43
C LEU A 158 -19.11 -13.54 -12.64
N LEU A 159 -18.58 -14.10 -11.56
CA LEU A 159 -19.34 -14.96 -10.64
C LEU A 159 -20.46 -14.16 -9.96
N ASP A 160 -20.15 -12.99 -9.42
CA ASP A 160 -21.15 -12.11 -8.79
C ASP A 160 -22.26 -11.68 -9.76
N GLU A 161 -21.92 -11.34 -11.01
CA GLU A 161 -22.90 -10.99 -12.02
C GLU A 161 -23.76 -12.20 -12.44
N TYR A 162 -23.15 -13.39 -12.54
CA TYR A 162 -23.89 -14.62 -12.81
C TYR A 162 -24.88 -14.94 -11.66
N GLU A 163 -24.46 -14.85 -10.41
CA GLU A 163 -25.35 -15.07 -9.26
C GLU A 163 -26.50 -14.07 -9.20
N LYS A 164 -26.25 -12.79 -9.48
CA LYS A 164 -27.28 -11.77 -9.60
C LYS A 164 -28.29 -12.10 -10.72
N PHE A 165 -27.81 -12.62 -11.82
CA PHE A 165 -28.66 -13.01 -12.96
C PHE A 165 -29.53 -14.23 -12.62
N VAL A 166 -28.97 -15.27 -12.02
CA VAL A 166 -29.67 -16.47 -11.58
C VAL A 166 -30.70 -16.16 -10.50
N GLY A 167 -30.28 -15.36 -9.48
CA GLY A 167 -31.17 -14.94 -8.39
C GLY A 167 -32.37 -14.11 -8.86
N LYS A 168 -32.22 -13.29 -9.90
CA LYS A 168 -33.32 -12.56 -10.53
C LYS A 168 -34.29 -13.47 -11.28
N ARG A 169 -33.79 -14.54 -11.94
CA ARG A 169 -34.63 -15.52 -12.62
C ARG A 169 -35.39 -16.40 -11.63
N GLY A 170 -34.75 -16.83 -10.53
CA GLY A 170 -35.39 -17.66 -9.51
C GLY A 170 -36.60 -16.98 -8.86
N LYS A 171 -36.60 -15.65 -8.71
CA LYS A 171 -37.74 -14.90 -8.16
C LYS A 171 -38.92 -14.74 -9.16
N LYS A 172 -38.68 -14.94 -10.47
CA LYS A 172 -39.75 -14.86 -11.48
C LYS A 172 -40.50 -16.17 -11.70
N TYR A 173 -39.99 -17.28 -11.21
CA TYR A 173 -40.52 -18.64 -11.38
C TYR A 173 -40.76 -19.37 -10.05
N ALA A 174 -40.81 -18.66 -8.91
CA ALA A 174 -41.35 -19.21 -7.69
C ALA A 174 -42.88 -19.26 -7.82
N PRO A 175 -43.52 -20.43 -7.64
CA PRO A 175 -44.97 -20.61 -7.77
C PRO A 175 -45.74 -19.85 -6.70
#